data_7de2963ba2816c2a7f84ea733cd1ff10
#
_entry.id   7de2963ba2816c2a7f84ea733cd1ff10
#
_cell.length_a   1.000
_cell.length_b   1.000
_cell.length_c   1.000
_cell.angle_alpha   90.00
_cell.angle_beta   90.00
_cell.angle_gamma   90.00
#
_symmetry.space_group_name_H-M   'P 1'
#
loop_
_entity.id
_entity.type
_entity.pdbx_description
1 polymer ?
#
loop_
_entity_poly.entity_id
_entity_poly.type
_entity_poly.pdbx_seq_one_letter_code
_entity_poly.pdbx_strand_id
1 'polypeptide(L)'
;VRIINYGLMLGLLAACSGQARADDNVSTEIQALKAKLKELQQKVDSEARKTRQVEAVQAKVMPMPGTYKALPVEACAGGKVCYKGITLTFGGWVDLTGIYRSRNIASDTGSVFNAIPYQQAHNFYVPETRFSARQSRFSVLAEGNVDPDTHLAGYGEIDFEGAAQTASSVATNSFNPRMRQLSLELDRTDLGLHFLAGQSWSLNAPTKSGIDPRGVDAPGVIDFESVPGFLAARQPGIRVWQDIGPEFKLAASVENPQTAFFGGNVPTVGTPAVGPQGVLNPNLQVNLTGPGGSFFNNLNNVSLNQVPDVTVKAAWDPRLGPYKLHVEAWALYRQLFDRFNGANHSYDTGSFGGHVFAELIPKTLDLQLYGAHGVLGRFTATPFPDAAVAQDGTMLPLTITAAAVGLIWHATPSLDVYSYAGLEKAKANFANAGTVPFGYGNPLYNNTGCFTENTPAASCNGNTKEVRQITAGVYDTIYQGNYGTLKAGVQYSYTQRIAFDGVGGAPRTDDNIVMTQIRYYPF
;
A
#
# COMPACT_ATOMS: atom_id res chain seq x y z
N VAL A 1 0.74 -5.91 -38.29
CA VAL A 1 1.04 -5.69 -39.73
C VAL A 1 1.15 -4.20 -39.98
N ARG A 2 2.37 -3.67 -40.04
CA ARG A 2 2.73 -2.53 -40.92
C ARG A 2 4.24 -2.41 -40.92
N ILE A 3 4.78 -2.65 -42.08
CA ILE A 3 6.15 -2.45 -42.51
C ILE A 3 6.42 -0.95 -42.44
N ILE A 4 7.36 -0.52 -41.62
CA ILE A 4 7.89 0.84 -41.64
C ILE A 4 9.17 0.80 -42.49
N ASN A 5 9.11 1.51 -43.60
CA ASN A 5 10.16 1.70 -44.60
C ASN A 5 11.45 2.25 -43.99
N TYR A 6 12.54 1.49 -44.04
CA TYR A 6 13.90 2.00 -43.97
C TYR A 6 14.30 2.60 -45.33
N GLY A 7 13.91 3.85 -45.50
CA GLY A 7 14.22 4.59 -46.72
C GLY A 7 14.72 6.00 -46.46
N LEU A 8 15.61 6.19 -45.46
CA LEU A 8 16.17 7.51 -45.17
C LEU A 8 17.56 7.44 -44.56
N MET A 9 18.49 6.70 -45.19
CA MET A 9 19.91 6.76 -44.82
C MET A 9 20.85 6.45 -46.03
N LEU A 10 20.46 6.86 -47.21
CA LEU A 10 21.29 6.74 -48.42
C LEU A 10 21.43 8.08 -49.20
N GLY A 11 21.32 9.21 -48.49
CA GLY A 11 21.33 10.51 -49.12
C GLY A 11 22.41 11.48 -48.69
N LEU A 12 23.56 11.03 -48.13
CA LEU A 12 24.64 11.94 -47.69
C LEU A 12 26.05 11.40 -47.97
N LEU A 13 26.27 10.86 -49.16
CA LEU A 13 27.64 10.47 -49.61
C LEU A 13 27.81 10.75 -51.13
N ALA A 14 27.51 11.99 -51.53
CA ALA A 14 27.86 12.44 -52.87
C ALA A 14 28.09 13.96 -52.85
N ALA A 15 29.15 14.42 -52.19
CA ALA A 15 29.79 15.71 -52.48
C ALA A 15 31.06 15.86 -51.61
N CYS A 16 32.13 15.26 -52.06
CA CYS A 16 33.52 15.73 -51.77
C CYS A 16 34.48 14.91 -52.66
N SER A 17 34.60 15.34 -53.91
CA SER A 17 35.73 14.95 -54.76
C SER A 17 36.94 15.78 -54.34
N GLY A 18 37.71 15.22 -53.43
CA GLY A 18 39.01 15.70 -53.03
C GLY A 18 39.89 14.49 -52.89
N GLN A 19 40.92 14.35 -53.73
CA GLN A 19 41.91 13.30 -53.66
C GLN A 19 42.56 13.27 -52.28
N ALA A 20 42.24 12.25 -51.48
CA ALA A 20 43.07 11.83 -50.36
C ALA A 20 43.40 10.35 -50.58
N ARG A 21 44.67 10.01 -50.50
CA ARG A 21 45.18 8.64 -50.54
C ARG A 21 44.38 7.81 -49.54
N ALA A 22 43.70 6.79 -50.05
CA ALA A 22 43.01 5.81 -49.22
C ALA A 22 44.05 5.04 -48.41
N ASP A 23 44.01 5.24 -47.11
CA ASP A 23 44.74 4.40 -46.17
C ASP A 23 44.17 2.98 -46.26
N ASP A 24 45.03 2.00 -46.44
CA ASP A 24 44.67 0.57 -46.41
C ASP A 24 43.92 0.15 -45.15
N ASN A 25 44.04 0.93 -44.09
CA ASN A 25 43.39 0.73 -42.80
C ASN A 25 41.88 0.96 -42.87
N VAL A 26 41.37 1.95 -43.59
CA VAL A 26 39.94 2.23 -43.74
C VAL A 26 39.24 1.12 -44.55
N SER A 27 39.90 0.56 -45.53
CA SER A 27 39.39 -0.58 -46.31
C SER A 27 39.23 -1.82 -45.44
N THR A 28 40.18 -2.06 -44.51
CA THR A 28 40.16 -3.18 -43.58
C THR A 28 39.09 -3.02 -42.53
N GLU A 29 38.87 -1.81 -42.00
CA GLU A 29 37.79 -1.52 -41.05
C GLU A 29 36.41 -1.67 -41.69
N ILE A 30 36.24 -1.23 -42.92
CA ILE A 30 34.95 -1.40 -43.66
C ILE A 30 34.66 -2.89 -43.89
N GLN A 31 35.67 -3.70 -44.18
CA GLN A 31 35.47 -5.14 -44.30
C GLN A 31 35.13 -5.81 -42.99
N ALA A 32 35.81 -5.40 -41.90
CA ALA A 32 35.51 -5.89 -40.54
C ALA A 32 34.08 -5.51 -40.08
N LEU A 33 33.66 -4.29 -40.37
CA LEU A 33 32.27 -3.83 -40.08
C LEU A 33 31.23 -4.61 -40.92
N LYS A 34 31.51 -4.88 -42.19
CA LYS A 34 30.62 -5.70 -43.03
C LYS A 34 30.53 -7.15 -42.53
N ALA A 35 31.63 -7.72 -42.06
CA ALA A 35 31.65 -9.05 -41.46
C ALA A 35 30.83 -9.10 -40.17
N LYS A 36 30.98 -8.10 -39.31
CA LYS A 36 30.22 -7.97 -38.05
C LYS A 36 28.75 -7.74 -38.28
N LEU A 37 28.38 -6.97 -39.28
CA LEU A 37 27.00 -6.74 -39.68
C LEU A 37 26.35 -8.03 -40.21
N LYS A 38 27.08 -8.84 -40.96
CA LYS A 38 26.61 -10.14 -41.45
C LYS A 38 26.42 -11.14 -40.30
N GLU A 39 27.33 -11.13 -39.32
CA GLU A 39 27.21 -11.95 -38.10
C GLU A 39 26.01 -11.56 -37.24
N LEU A 40 25.78 -10.26 -37.03
CA LEU A 40 24.60 -9.75 -36.33
C LEU A 40 23.29 -10.11 -37.06
N GLN A 41 23.29 -10.02 -38.37
CA GLN A 41 22.13 -10.39 -39.18
C GLN A 41 21.82 -11.89 -39.05
N GLN A 42 22.83 -12.75 -39.06
CA GLN A 42 22.66 -14.18 -38.80
C GLN A 42 22.16 -14.49 -37.38
N LYS A 43 22.60 -13.73 -36.37
CA LYS A 43 22.08 -13.85 -35.00
C LYS A 43 20.60 -13.44 -34.90
N VAL A 44 20.21 -12.34 -35.52
CA VAL A 44 18.82 -11.88 -35.58
C VAL A 44 17.93 -12.92 -36.26
N ASP A 45 18.37 -13.46 -37.40
CA ASP A 45 17.62 -14.50 -38.11
C ASP A 45 17.50 -15.80 -37.31
N SER A 46 18.54 -16.15 -36.55
CA SER A 46 18.50 -17.33 -35.67
C SER A 46 17.55 -17.16 -34.49
N GLU A 47 17.53 -15.98 -33.86
CA GLU A 47 16.59 -15.66 -32.78
C GLU A 47 15.14 -15.57 -33.32
N ALA A 48 14.92 -14.99 -34.49
CA ALA A 48 13.61 -14.95 -35.12
C ALA A 48 13.07 -16.37 -35.47
N ARG A 49 13.98 -17.32 -35.83
CA ARG A 49 13.58 -18.73 -36.00
C ARG A 49 13.23 -19.41 -34.68
N LYS A 50 13.98 -19.15 -33.61
CA LYS A 50 13.65 -19.68 -32.27
C LYS A 50 12.30 -19.14 -31.78
N THR A 51 12.03 -17.85 -31.96
CA THR A 51 10.76 -17.24 -31.59
C THR A 51 9.60 -17.88 -32.36
N ARG A 52 9.72 -18.09 -33.66
CA ARG A 52 8.71 -18.80 -34.47
C ARG A 52 8.54 -20.26 -34.05
N GLN A 53 9.60 -20.94 -33.60
CA GLN A 53 9.50 -22.28 -33.07
C GLN A 53 8.78 -22.31 -31.72
N VAL A 54 9.01 -21.33 -30.84
CA VAL A 54 8.30 -21.21 -29.57
C VAL A 54 6.83 -20.88 -29.81
N GLU A 55 6.51 -19.98 -30.74
CA GLU A 55 5.13 -19.68 -31.14
C GLU A 55 4.43 -20.90 -31.76
N ALA A 56 5.13 -21.69 -32.58
CA ALA A 56 4.58 -22.93 -33.15
C ALA A 56 4.39 -24.05 -32.12
N VAL A 57 5.21 -24.07 -31.05
CA VAL A 57 5.03 -24.98 -29.91
C VAL A 57 3.90 -24.50 -29.00
N GLN A 58 3.75 -23.20 -28.76
CA GLN A 58 2.61 -22.63 -28.05
C GLN A 58 1.28 -22.85 -28.81
N ALA A 59 1.29 -22.77 -30.14
CA ALA A 59 0.12 -23.10 -30.95
C ALA A 59 -0.22 -24.60 -30.96
N LYS A 60 0.71 -25.47 -30.55
CA LYS A 60 0.51 -26.92 -30.40
C LYS A 60 0.25 -27.37 -28.97
N VAL A 61 0.25 -26.48 -27.98
CA VAL A 61 -0.27 -26.78 -26.64
C VAL A 61 -1.78 -26.96 -26.80
N MET A 62 -2.17 -28.20 -26.77
CA MET A 62 -3.47 -28.76 -27.06
C MET A 62 -4.62 -28.00 -26.39
N PRO A 63 -5.76 -27.86 -27.09
CA PRO A 63 -7.02 -27.72 -26.39
C PRO A 63 -7.23 -29.01 -25.58
N MET A 64 -7.41 -28.90 -24.28
CA MET A 64 -7.88 -30.02 -23.47
C MET A 64 -9.20 -30.53 -24.08
N PRO A 65 -9.36 -31.82 -24.29
CA PRO A 65 -10.61 -32.36 -24.79
C PRO A 65 -11.63 -32.37 -23.65
N GLY A 66 -12.29 -31.25 -23.46
CA GLY A 66 -13.50 -31.11 -22.70
C GLY A 66 -14.49 -30.42 -23.61
N THR A 67 -15.49 -31.13 -24.04
CA THR A 67 -16.69 -30.56 -24.66
C THR A 67 -17.34 -29.63 -23.65
N TYR A 68 -16.87 -28.39 -23.61
CA TYR A 68 -17.61 -27.33 -22.94
C TYR A 68 -18.89 -27.13 -23.76
N LYS A 69 -20.02 -27.64 -23.24
CA LYS A 69 -21.31 -27.17 -23.68
C LYS A 69 -21.32 -25.68 -23.44
N ALA A 70 -21.33 -24.90 -24.51
CA ALA A 70 -21.56 -23.48 -24.39
C ALA A 70 -22.86 -23.30 -23.60
N LEU A 71 -22.75 -22.80 -22.38
CA LEU A 71 -23.93 -22.35 -21.62
C LEU A 71 -24.58 -21.24 -22.46
N PRO A 72 -25.91 -21.18 -22.54
CA PRO A 72 -26.58 -20.11 -23.27
C PRO A 72 -26.08 -18.80 -22.74
N VAL A 73 -25.70 -17.89 -23.64
CA VAL A 73 -25.34 -16.52 -23.32
C VAL A 73 -26.61 -15.86 -22.84
N GLU A 74 -26.88 -15.94 -21.52
CA GLU A 74 -27.87 -15.06 -20.88
C GLU A 74 -27.38 -13.64 -21.04
N ALA A 75 -28.26 -12.77 -21.53
CA ALA A 75 -27.94 -11.35 -21.66
C ALA A 75 -27.54 -10.82 -20.27
N CYS A 76 -26.30 -10.39 -20.12
CA CYS A 76 -25.78 -9.83 -18.90
C CYS A 76 -26.56 -8.57 -18.55
N ALA A 77 -27.30 -8.60 -17.46
CA ALA A 77 -28.04 -7.44 -16.95
C ALA A 77 -27.07 -6.52 -16.16
N GLY A 78 -27.30 -5.22 -16.24
CA GLY A 78 -26.74 -4.27 -15.27
C GLY A 78 -25.26 -3.92 -15.44
N GLY A 79 -24.80 -3.55 -16.64
CA GLY A 79 -23.42 -3.01 -16.84
C GLY A 79 -22.30 -4.06 -16.75
N LYS A 80 -22.64 -5.36 -16.75
CA LYS A 80 -21.70 -6.47 -16.75
C LYS A 80 -21.40 -6.94 -18.17
N VAL A 81 -20.18 -7.44 -18.39
CA VAL A 81 -19.77 -8.03 -19.66
C VAL A 81 -19.60 -9.53 -19.46
N CYS A 82 -20.29 -10.35 -20.27
CA CYS A 82 -20.19 -11.80 -20.21
C CYS A 82 -19.39 -12.35 -21.38
N TYR A 83 -18.42 -13.20 -21.07
CA TYR A 83 -17.59 -13.85 -22.08
C TYR A 83 -17.31 -15.30 -21.68
N LYS A 84 -17.77 -16.26 -22.49
CA LYS A 84 -17.54 -17.71 -22.29
C LYS A 84 -17.92 -18.23 -20.89
N GLY A 85 -19.03 -17.76 -20.34
CA GLY A 85 -19.47 -18.15 -18.99
C GLY A 85 -18.82 -17.40 -17.84
N ILE A 86 -17.90 -16.47 -18.14
CA ILE A 86 -17.30 -15.57 -17.16
C ILE A 86 -18.05 -14.25 -17.19
N THR A 87 -18.41 -13.75 -16.03
CA THR A 87 -18.98 -12.40 -15.82
C THR A 87 -17.88 -11.44 -15.42
N LEU A 88 -17.72 -10.35 -16.18
CA LEU A 88 -16.80 -9.26 -15.84
C LEU A 88 -17.59 -8.09 -15.26
N THR A 89 -17.23 -7.66 -14.07
CA THR A 89 -17.76 -6.49 -13.40
C THR A 89 -16.66 -5.46 -13.27
N PHE A 90 -16.85 -4.28 -13.87
CA PHE A 90 -15.92 -3.16 -13.73
C PHE A 90 -16.30 -2.33 -12.52
N GLY A 91 -15.32 -1.71 -11.88
CA GLY A 91 -15.50 -0.85 -10.73
C GLY A 91 -14.44 0.25 -10.68
N GLY A 92 -14.63 1.18 -9.75
CA GLY A 92 -13.69 2.25 -9.53
C GLY A 92 -14.30 3.63 -9.66
N TRP A 93 -13.45 4.65 -9.69
CA TRP A 93 -13.84 6.05 -9.77
C TRP A 93 -12.72 6.93 -10.32
N VAL A 94 -13.09 8.08 -10.84
CA VAL A 94 -12.20 9.19 -11.13
C VAL A 94 -12.34 10.22 -10.01
N ASP A 95 -11.21 10.68 -9.49
CA ASP A 95 -11.14 11.51 -8.28
C ASP A 95 -10.30 12.77 -8.52
N LEU A 96 -10.74 13.87 -7.93
CA LEU A 96 -9.93 15.07 -7.75
C LEU A 96 -10.09 15.53 -6.31
N THR A 97 -9.00 15.51 -5.56
CA THR A 97 -8.94 15.97 -4.17
C THR A 97 -8.10 17.23 -4.08
N GLY A 98 -8.67 18.30 -3.52
CA GLY A 98 -7.96 19.51 -3.10
C GLY A 98 -7.59 19.40 -1.62
N ILE A 99 -6.36 19.75 -1.26
CA ILE A 99 -5.79 19.59 0.07
C ILE A 99 -5.15 20.90 0.49
N TYR A 100 -5.52 21.40 1.65
CA TYR A 100 -4.82 22.48 2.35
C TYR A 100 -4.39 22.00 3.72
N ARG A 101 -3.13 22.25 4.09
CA ARG A 101 -2.56 21.98 5.42
C ARG A 101 -1.91 23.22 5.99
N SER A 102 -2.10 23.46 7.27
CA SER A 102 -1.48 24.57 7.98
C SER A 102 0.03 24.40 8.18
N ARG A 103 0.53 23.17 8.02
CA ARG A 103 1.95 22.79 8.02
C ARG A 103 2.29 22.07 6.74
N ASN A 104 3.51 22.24 6.25
CA ASN A 104 3.95 21.52 5.06
C ASN A 104 4.55 20.17 5.48
N ILE A 105 3.80 19.11 5.28
CA ILE A 105 4.26 17.74 5.54
C ILE A 105 4.82 17.06 4.28
N ALA A 106 4.86 17.80 3.15
CA ALA A 106 5.30 17.32 1.84
C ALA A 106 4.57 16.01 1.41
N SER A 107 3.32 15.86 1.87
CA SER A 107 2.47 14.71 1.56
C SER A 107 1.44 15.09 0.50
N ASP A 108 0.95 14.08 -0.21
CA ASP A 108 -0.20 14.18 -1.11
C ASP A 108 -1.47 13.72 -0.36
N THR A 109 -2.39 13.02 -1.01
CA THR A 109 -3.40 12.20 -0.34
C THR A 109 -2.68 11.14 0.52
N GLY A 110 -3.24 10.78 1.65
CA GLY A 110 -2.54 9.96 2.64
C GLY A 110 -1.61 10.80 3.53
N SER A 111 -2.18 11.48 4.53
CA SER A 111 -1.42 12.32 5.46
C SER A 111 -0.46 11.50 6.32
N VAL A 112 0.83 11.74 6.18
CA VAL A 112 1.87 11.07 6.97
C VAL A 112 2.07 11.82 8.28
N PHE A 113 1.41 11.40 9.36
CA PHE A 113 1.39 12.13 10.63
C PHE A 113 2.76 12.26 11.30
N ASN A 114 3.69 11.30 11.08
CA ASN A 114 5.07 11.41 11.53
C ASN A 114 5.86 12.54 10.83
N ALA A 115 5.37 13.04 9.70
CA ALA A 115 5.98 14.15 8.97
C ALA A 115 5.47 15.53 9.41
N ILE A 116 4.44 15.63 10.27
CA ILE A 116 4.03 16.92 10.83
C ILE A 116 5.21 17.53 11.57
N PRO A 117 5.76 18.67 11.09
CA PRO A 117 7.02 19.21 11.57
C PRO A 117 6.89 19.82 12.97
N TYR A 118 7.96 19.71 13.78
CA TYR A 118 8.12 20.53 14.98
C TYR A 118 8.67 21.89 14.61
N GLN A 119 8.69 22.82 15.57
CA GLN A 119 9.06 24.24 15.37
C GLN A 119 10.50 24.43 14.84
N GLN A 120 11.38 23.45 14.97
CA GLN A 120 12.73 23.55 14.43
C GLN A 120 12.80 23.55 12.90
N ALA A 121 11.81 22.96 12.23
CA ALA A 121 11.78 22.83 10.78
C ALA A 121 11.06 24.01 10.11
N HIS A 122 11.62 24.55 9.01
CA HIS A 122 10.98 25.62 8.23
C HIS A 122 9.55 25.26 7.79
N ASN A 123 9.32 23.99 7.50
CA ASN A 123 8.01 23.48 7.07
C ASN A 123 6.90 23.66 8.12
N PHE A 124 7.25 23.89 9.38
CA PHE A 124 6.29 24.22 10.43
C PHE A 124 5.59 25.56 10.18
N TYR A 125 6.30 26.53 9.56
CA TYR A 125 5.83 27.89 9.33
C TYR A 125 5.24 28.10 7.94
N VAL A 126 5.23 27.08 7.10
CA VAL A 126 4.80 27.16 5.70
C VAL A 126 3.58 26.27 5.48
N PRO A 127 2.41 26.82 5.14
CA PRO A 127 1.27 26.00 4.75
C PRO A 127 1.50 25.37 3.37
N GLU A 128 0.75 24.32 3.06
CA GLU A 128 0.77 23.72 1.72
C GLU A 128 -0.63 23.62 1.10
N THR A 129 -0.67 23.78 -0.21
CA THR A 129 -1.87 23.53 -1.01
C THR A 129 -1.53 22.60 -2.16
N ARG A 130 -2.34 21.55 -2.37
CA ARG A 130 -2.16 20.57 -3.42
C ARG A 130 -3.50 20.19 -4.05
N PHE A 131 -3.44 19.78 -5.31
CA PHE A 131 -4.51 19.03 -5.97
C PHE A 131 -3.98 17.68 -6.38
N SER A 132 -4.77 16.64 -6.20
CA SER A 132 -4.36 15.27 -6.52
C SER A 132 -5.50 14.49 -7.15
N ALA A 133 -5.18 13.77 -8.22
CA ALA A 133 -6.07 12.79 -8.84
C ALA A 133 -5.64 11.33 -8.53
N ARG A 134 -4.67 11.14 -7.64
CA ARG A 134 -4.03 9.84 -7.39
C ARG A 134 -4.94 8.81 -6.73
N GLN A 135 -6.00 9.23 -6.05
CA GLN A 135 -7.01 8.32 -5.49
C GLN A 135 -7.96 7.76 -6.54
N SER A 136 -7.87 8.19 -7.80
CA SER A 136 -8.59 7.55 -8.89
C SER A 136 -8.26 6.05 -8.92
N ARG A 137 -9.28 5.22 -9.13
CA ARG A 137 -9.16 3.77 -8.97
C ARG A 137 -9.90 3.04 -10.08
N PHE A 138 -9.35 1.91 -10.49
CA PHE A 138 -9.99 1.00 -11.43
C PHE A 138 -9.90 -0.43 -10.90
N SER A 139 -10.97 -1.17 -11.05
CA SER A 139 -11.02 -2.58 -10.68
C SER A 139 -11.78 -3.42 -11.68
N VAL A 140 -11.46 -4.70 -11.73
CA VAL A 140 -12.16 -5.71 -12.52
C VAL A 140 -12.33 -6.95 -11.65
N LEU A 141 -13.56 -7.44 -11.57
CA LEU A 141 -13.90 -8.74 -11.02
C LEU A 141 -14.30 -9.65 -12.19
N ALA A 142 -13.62 -10.78 -12.33
CA ALA A 142 -13.94 -11.84 -13.27
C ALA A 142 -14.41 -13.06 -12.49
N GLU A 143 -15.66 -13.46 -12.64
CA GLU A 143 -16.26 -14.52 -11.80
C GLU A 143 -17.09 -15.49 -12.64
N GLY A 144 -17.19 -16.75 -12.15
CA GLY A 144 -18.00 -17.77 -12.80
C GLY A 144 -18.12 -19.04 -11.97
N ASN A 145 -19.15 -19.83 -12.26
CA ASN A 145 -19.37 -21.12 -11.62
C ASN A 145 -18.73 -22.24 -12.44
N VAL A 146 -17.87 -23.03 -11.81
CA VAL A 146 -17.31 -24.25 -12.39
C VAL A 146 -18.36 -25.35 -12.41
N ASP A 147 -19.13 -25.44 -11.32
CA ASP A 147 -20.28 -26.31 -11.12
C ASP A 147 -21.27 -25.59 -10.16
N PRO A 148 -22.45 -26.18 -9.81
CA PRO A 148 -23.42 -25.53 -8.94
C PRO A 148 -22.89 -25.10 -7.57
N ASP A 149 -21.87 -25.79 -7.06
CA ASP A 149 -21.36 -25.63 -5.70
C ASP A 149 -19.97 -24.98 -5.66
N THR A 150 -19.32 -24.82 -6.82
CA THR A 150 -17.96 -24.27 -6.93
C THR A 150 -17.95 -22.97 -7.72
N HIS A 151 -17.62 -21.87 -7.04
CA HIS A 151 -17.45 -20.55 -7.64
C HIS A 151 -15.98 -20.17 -7.69
N LEU A 152 -15.54 -19.61 -8.80
CA LEU A 152 -14.21 -19.05 -9.00
C LEU A 152 -14.31 -17.56 -9.30
N ALA A 153 -13.42 -16.77 -8.69
CA ALA A 153 -13.29 -15.37 -8.98
C ALA A 153 -11.82 -14.94 -9.08
N GLY A 154 -11.55 -13.98 -9.96
CA GLY A 154 -10.30 -13.25 -10.03
C GLY A 154 -10.59 -11.76 -9.88
N TYR A 155 -9.88 -11.09 -8.99
CA TYR A 155 -10.06 -9.66 -8.73
C TYR A 155 -8.77 -8.89 -8.92
N GLY A 156 -8.83 -7.77 -9.64
CA GLY A 156 -7.72 -6.84 -9.82
C GLY A 156 -8.14 -5.41 -9.52
N GLU A 157 -7.32 -4.67 -8.75
CA GLU A 157 -7.54 -3.27 -8.40
C GLU A 157 -6.24 -2.48 -8.47
N ILE A 158 -6.28 -1.30 -9.11
CA ILE A 158 -5.17 -0.36 -9.20
C ILE A 158 -5.59 1.05 -8.79
N ASP A 159 -4.66 1.84 -8.29
CA ASP A 159 -4.75 3.30 -8.14
C ASP A 159 -3.48 3.98 -8.71
N PHE A 160 -3.35 5.30 -8.55
CA PHE A 160 -2.20 6.09 -9.02
C PHE A 160 -1.34 6.63 -7.88
N GLU A 161 -1.37 6.02 -6.71
CA GLU A 161 -0.52 6.39 -5.58
C GLU A 161 0.89 5.76 -5.64
N GLY A 162 1.29 5.25 -6.81
CA GLY A 162 2.66 4.85 -7.10
C GLY A 162 3.63 6.03 -7.20
N ALA A 163 4.92 5.74 -7.36
CA ALA A 163 5.94 6.76 -7.52
C ALA A 163 5.72 7.62 -8.78
N ALA A 164 6.06 8.90 -8.72
CA ALA A 164 6.05 9.76 -9.90
C ALA A 164 7.24 9.45 -10.81
N GLN A 165 6.98 9.32 -12.11
CA GLN A 165 8.01 9.29 -13.15
C GLN A 165 8.03 10.64 -13.86
N THR A 166 8.55 11.64 -13.20
CA THR A 166 8.59 12.99 -13.76
C THR A 166 9.98 13.34 -14.24
N ALA A 167 10.10 13.66 -15.51
CA ALA A 167 11.34 14.07 -16.14
C ALA A 167 11.45 15.59 -16.31
N SER A 168 10.37 16.36 -16.12
CA SER A 168 10.35 17.81 -16.36
C SER A 168 9.31 18.53 -15.50
N SER A 169 9.47 19.86 -15.37
CA SER A 169 8.52 20.72 -14.66
C SER A 169 7.13 20.80 -15.29
N VAL A 170 6.99 20.44 -16.56
CA VAL A 170 5.71 20.43 -17.28
C VAL A 170 4.95 19.11 -17.17
N ALA A 171 5.59 18.05 -16.65
CA ALA A 171 5.01 16.72 -16.48
C ALA A 171 5.15 16.22 -15.02
N THR A 172 4.96 17.11 -14.05
CA THR A 172 5.30 16.87 -12.64
C THR A 172 4.35 15.92 -11.89
N ASN A 173 3.19 15.60 -12.44
CA ASN A 173 2.16 14.79 -11.77
C ASN A 173 1.87 13.47 -12.51
N SER A 174 2.87 12.94 -13.18
CA SER A 174 2.78 11.68 -13.94
C SER A 174 3.07 10.48 -13.01
N PHE A 175 2.08 10.10 -12.22
CA PHE A 175 2.21 9.00 -11.26
C PHE A 175 1.97 7.63 -11.92
N ASN A 176 2.70 6.63 -11.44
CA ASN A 176 2.54 5.25 -11.90
C ASN A 176 1.30 4.59 -11.28
N PRO A 177 0.64 3.69 -12.04
CA PRO A 177 -0.32 2.77 -11.46
C PRO A 177 0.33 1.92 -10.35
N ARG A 178 -0.39 1.75 -9.24
CA ARG A 178 -0.01 0.90 -8.12
C ARG A 178 -1.01 -0.25 -8.00
N MET A 179 -0.51 -1.49 -7.99
CA MET A 179 -1.33 -2.65 -7.69
C MET A 179 -1.81 -2.59 -6.24
N ARG A 180 -3.12 -2.51 -6.04
CA ARG A 180 -3.75 -2.56 -4.72
C ARG A 180 -4.08 -3.98 -4.33
N GLN A 181 -4.85 -4.65 -5.16
CA GLN A 181 -5.24 -6.05 -5.00
C GLN A 181 -5.07 -6.80 -6.31
N LEU A 182 -4.67 -8.03 -6.22
CA LEU A 182 -4.65 -9.00 -7.32
C LEU A 182 -4.74 -10.39 -6.72
N SER A 183 -5.92 -10.99 -6.75
CA SER A 183 -6.20 -12.25 -6.07
C SER A 183 -7.11 -13.15 -6.88
N LEU A 184 -7.04 -14.43 -6.56
CA LEU A 184 -8.01 -15.43 -6.97
C LEU A 184 -8.76 -15.94 -5.73
N GLU A 185 -10.03 -16.28 -5.93
CA GLU A 185 -10.93 -16.81 -4.91
C GLU A 185 -11.57 -18.09 -5.43
N LEU A 186 -11.73 -19.06 -4.54
CA LEU A 186 -12.46 -20.29 -4.77
C LEU A 186 -13.43 -20.52 -3.61
N ASP A 187 -14.70 -20.62 -3.92
CA ASP A 187 -15.75 -20.84 -2.94
C ASP A 187 -16.40 -22.22 -3.16
N ARG A 188 -16.56 -22.98 -2.09
CA ARG A 188 -17.37 -24.20 -2.01
C ARG A 188 -18.60 -23.89 -1.18
N THR A 189 -19.68 -23.51 -1.88
CA THR A 189 -20.91 -23.04 -1.25
C THR A 189 -21.65 -24.12 -0.48
N ASP A 190 -21.55 -25.39 -0.92
CA ASP A 190 -22.08 -26.56 -0.23
C ASP A 190 -21.42 -26.82 1.13
N LEU A 191 -20.13 -26.46 1.26
CA LEU A 191 -19.36 -26.62 2.48
C LEU A 191 -19.29 -25.33 3.31
N GLY A 192 -19.69 -24.17 2.74
CA GLY A 192 -19.41 -22.86 3.33
C GLY A 192 -17.93 -22.58 3.49
N LEU A 193 -17.08 -23.18 2.65
CA LEU A 193 -15.63 -23.08 2.69
C LEU A 193 -15.13 -22.18 1.57
N HIS A 194 -14.25 -21.26 1.92
CA HIS A 194 -13.72 -20.26 1.02
C HIS A 194 -12.20 -20.21 1.08
N PHE A 195 -11.59 -19.95 -0.06
CA PHE A 195 -10.14 -19.85 -0.23
C PHE A 195 -9.80 -18.62 -1.06
N LEU A 196 -8.74 -17.92 -0.66
CA LEU A 196 -8.16 -16.80 -1.42
C LEU A 196 -6.65 -16.96 -1.47
N ALA A 197 -6.06 -16.68 -2.62
CA ALA A 197 -4.61 -16.52 -2.77
C ALA A 197 -4.29 -15.30 -3.65
N GLY A 198 -3.28 -14.54 -3.25
CA GLY A 198 -2.83 -13.34 -3.96
C GLY A 198 -2.65 -12.15 -3.03
N GLN A 199 -2.57 -10.95 -3.60
CA GLN A 199 -2.50 -9.72 -2.83
C GLN A 199 -3.90 -9.18 -2.57
N SER A 200 -4.28 -9.08 -1.30
CA SER A 200 -5.56 -8.54 -0.83
C SER A 200 -5.36 -7.70 0.42
N TRP A 201 -6.44 -7.13 0.95
CA TRP A 201 -6.41 -6.59 2.30
C TRP A 201 -6.01 -7.69 3.28
N SER A 202 -5.11 -7.37 4.24
CA SER A 202 -4.76 -8.27 5.32
C SER A 202 -6.01 -8.73 6.08
N LEU A 203 -5.99 -9.93 6.63
CA LEU A 203 -7.14 -10.44 7.39
C LEU A 203 -7.44 -9.61 8.64
N ASN A 204 -6.48 -8.84 9.17
CA ASN A 204 -6.70 -7.91 10.28
C ASN A 204 -7.42 -6.60 9.86
N ALA A 205 -7.56 -6.32 8.56
CA ALA A 205 -8.30 -5.16 8.10
C ALA A 205 -9.81 -5.32 8.39
N PRO A 206 -10.52 -4.26 8.83
CA PRO A 206 -11.92 -4.35 9.21
C PRO A 206 -12.81 -4.60 7.99
N THR A 207 -13.89 -5.36 8.20
CA THR A 207 -14.92 -5.61 7.19
C THR A 207 -16.29 -5.10 7.65
N LYS A 208 -17.17 -4.76 6.70
CA LYS A 208 -18.50 -4.27 7.00
C LYS A 208 -19.50 -5.40 7.27
N SER A 209 -19.19 -6.59 6.78
CA SER A 209 -19.95 -7.83 7.00
C SER A 209 -19.10 -9.03 6.62
N GLY A 210 -19.24 -10.13 7.33
CA GLY A 210 -18.54 -11.39 7.06
C GLY A 210 -17.02 -11.26 7.03
N ILE A 211 -16.42 -11.95 6.08
CA ILE A 211 -14.97 -11.90 5.78
C ILE A 211 -14.82 -11.51 4.30
N ASP A 212 -15.23 -10.28 3.96
CA ASP A 212 -15.12 -9.79 2.58
C ASP A 212 -13.63 -9.60 2.21
N PRO A 213 -13.09 -10.37 1.27
CA PRO A 213 -11.67 -10.28 0.91
C PRO A 213 -11.36 -9.05 0.04
N ARG A 214 -12.33 -8.47 -0.62
CA ARG A 214 -12.19 -7.35 -1.57
C ARG A 214 -12.49 -6.00 -0.94
N GLY A 215 -13.34 -6.00 0.08
CA GLY A 215 -13.78 -4.81 0.81
C GLY A 215 -12.97 -4.56 2.08
N VAL A 216 -13.04 -3.33 2.53
CA VAL A 216 -12.61 -2.89 3.86
C VAL A 216 -13.60 -1.88 4.37
N ASP A 217 -14.02 -2.00 5.64
CA ASP A 217 -14.85 -0.98 6.28
C ASP A 217 -13.99 0.19 6.74
N ALA A 218 -13.55 0.98 5.76
CA ALA A 218 -12.73 2.16 6.00
C ALA A 218 -13.57 3.32 6.57
N PRO A 219 -12.94 4.25 7.31
CA PRO A 219 -13.58 5.50 7.69
C PRO A 219 -14.15 6.23 6.47
N GLY A 220 -15.39 6.71 6.58
CA GLY A 220 -16.10 7.39 5.50
C GLY A 220 -15.62 8.82 5.24
N VAL A 221 -14.31 9.05 5.24
CA VAL A 221 -13.65 10.35 5.11
C VAL A 221 -12.92 10.48 3.77
N ILE A 222 -12.54 11.70 3.38
CA ILE A 222 -11.80 11.94 2.13
C ILE A 222 -10.44 11.26 2.15
N ASP A 223 -9.70 11.37 3.25
CA ASP A 223 -8.38 10.74 3.47
C ASP A 223 -8.51 9.49 4.35
N PHE A 224 -9.21 8.48 3.85
CA PHE A 224 -9.65 7.32 4.64
C PHE A 224 -8.49 6.45 5.19
N GLU A 225 -7.34 6.43 4.53
CA GLU A 225 -6.14 5.72 5.01
C GLU A 225 -5.41 6.50 6.13
N SER A 226 -5.81 7.76 6.39
CA SER A 226 -5.14 8.66 7.34
C SER A 226 -6.05 9.06 8.51
N VAL A 227 -6.76 8.10 9.09
CA VAL A 227 -7.46 8.27 10.37
C VAL A 227 -6.69 7.46 11.43
N PRO A 228 -6.06 8.11 12.44
CA PRO A 228 -5.39 7.37 13.49
C PRO A 228 -6.33 6.39 14.17
N GLY A 229 -5.86 5.16 14.37
CA GLY A 229 -6.67 4.07 14.94
C GLY A 229 -7.33 3.16 13.91
N PHE A 230 -7.42 3.56 12.66
CA PHE A 230 -7.79 2.69 11.56
C PHE A 230 -6.53 1.92 11.09
N LEU A 231 -6.62 0.60 11.12
CA LEU A 231 -5.53 -0.30 10.72
C LEU A 231 -5.86 -0.98 9.41
N ALA A 232 -5.00 -0.82 8.42
CA ALA A 232 -5.16 -1.51 7.16
C ALA A 232 -3.81 -1.70 6.45
N ALA A 233 -3.61 -2.88 5.89
CA ALA A 233 -2.50 -3.18 5.02
C ALA A 233 -2.96 -4.14 3.92
N ARG A 234 -2.30 -4.09 2.78
CA ARG A 234 -2.47 -5.05 1.69
C ARG A 234 -1.22 -5.89 1.59
N GLN A 235 -1.39 -7.21 1.50
CA GLN A 235 -0.26 -8.14 1.48
C GLN A 235 -0.57 -9.34 0.59
N PRO A 236 0.45 -9.89 -0.10
CA PRO A 236 0.34 -11.22 -0.69
C PRO A 236 0.18 -12.26 0.40
N GLY A 237 -0.69 -13.24 0.17
CA GLY A 237 -0.90 -14.32 1.14
C GLY A 237 -1.92 -15.33 0.67
N ILE A 238 -2.23 -16.24 1.58
CA ILE A 238 -3.27 -17.25 1.45
C ILE A 238 -4.22 -17.08 2.62
N ARG A 239 -5.52 -17.13 2.35
CA ARG A 239 -6.58 -17.05 3.35
C ARG A 239 -7.56 -18.17 3.13
N VAL A 240 -8.01 -18.76 4.23
CA VAL A 240 -9.12 -19.72 4.26
C VAL A 240 -10.14 -19.22 5.28
N TRP A 241 -11.41 -19.31 4.95
CA TRP A 241 -12.48 -19.05 5.92
C TRP A 241 -13.63 -20.02 5.77
N GLN A 242 -14.36 -20.20 6.87
CA GLN A 242 -15.46 -21.11 7.01
C GLN A 242 -16.68 -20.37 7.54
N ASP A 243 -17.80 -20.53 6.88
CA ASP A 243 -19.11 -20.13 7.38
C ASP A 243 -19.61 -21.13 8.43
N ILE A 244 -19.94 -20.66 9.62
CA ILE A 244 -20.49 -21.45 10.72
C ILE A 244 -21.95 -21.00 10.93
N GLY A 245 -22.82 -21.64 10.18
CA GLY A 245 -24.21 -21.19 10.07
C GLY A 245 -24.29 -19.83 9.37
N PRO A 246 -25.43 -19.12 9.51
CA PRO A 246 -25.67 -17.91 8.74
C PRO A 246 -25.05 -16.64 9.33
N GLU A 247 -24.55 -16.68 10.56
CA GLU A 247 -24.14 -15.50 11.30
C GLU A 247 -22.65 -15.46 11.67
N PHE A 248 -22.01 -16.61 11.85
CA PHE A 248 -20.60 -16.67 12.26
C PHE A 248 -19.67 -17.08 11.11
N LYS A 249 -18.49 -16.50 11.11
CA LYS A 249 -17.41 -16.85 10.20
C LYS A 249 -16.09 -16.93 10.96
N LEU A 250 -15.28 -17.94 10.64
CA LEU A 250 -13.92 -18.06 11.15
C LEU A 250 -12.95 -18.05 9.98
N ALA A 251 -11.85 -17.34 10.10
CA ALA A 251 -10.84 -17.22 9.07
C ALA A 251 -9.43 -17.36 9.65
N ALA A 252 -8.53 -17.85 8.80
CA ALA A 252 -7.09 -17.83 9.05
C ALA A 252 -6.36 -17.40 7.77
N SER A 253 -5.26 -16.68 7.92
CA SER A 253 -4.39 -16.30 6.81
C SER A 253 -2.92 -16.49 7.15
N VAL A 254 -2.14 -16.75 6.11
CA VAL A 254 -0.67 -16.73 6.11
C VAL A 254 -0.26 -15.64 5.12
N GLU A 255 0.39 -14.60 5.62
CA GLU A 255 0.63 -13.36 4.88
C GLU A 255 2.13 -13.05 4.79
N ASN A 256 2.51 -12.30 3.76
CA ASN A 256 3.90 -11.90 3.56
C ASN A 256 4.41 -11.06 4.73
N PRO A 257 5.46 -11.52 5.43
CA PRO A 257 5.99 -10.81 6.58
C PRO A 257 6.79 -9.60 6.13
N GLN A 258 6.67 -8.51 6.87
CA GLN A 258 7.52 -7.34 6.72
C GLN A 258 7.60 -6.59 8.04
N THR A 259 8.78 -6.12 8.41
CA THR A 259 9.03 -5.39 9.66
C THR A 259 9.55 -3.99 9.36
N ALA A 260 8.91 -2.98 9.92
CA ALA A 260 9.38 -1.60 9.87
C ALA A 260 10.30 -1.34 11.08
N PHE A 261 11.61 -1.18 10.83
CA PHE A 261 12.56 -0.88 11.90
C PHE A 261 12.75 0.63 12.08
N PHE A 262 12.93 1.04 13.34
CA PHE A 262 13.31 2.40 13.66
C PHE A 262 14.79 2.64 13.33
N GLY A 263 15.04 3.61 12.44
CA GLY A 263 16.39 3.93 11.94
C GLY A 263 17.19 4.91 12.79
N GLY A 264 16.72 5.29 13.99
CA GLY A 264 17.47 6.15 14.91
C GLY A 264 18.45 5.35 15.75
N ASN A 265 19.57 5.97 16.18
CA ASN A 265 20.70 5.39 16.92
C ASN A 265 20.76 3.85 16.88
N VAL A 266 21.41 3.36 15.86
CA VAL A 266 21.73 1.94 15.73
C VAL A 266 23.17 1.72 16.10
N PRO A 267 23.53 0.54 16.62
CA PRO A 267 24.89 0.27 17.01
C PRO A 267 25.83 0.51 15.83
N THR A 268 26.72 1.50 15.99
CA THR A 268 27.77 1.79 15.01
C THR A 268 29.07 1.21 15.51
N VAL A 269 29.59 0.21 14.83
CA VAL A 269 31.02 -0.15 14.89
C VAL A 269 31.62 0.28 13.56
N GLY A 270 32.37 1.40 13.57
CA GLY A 270 32.89 2.00 12.34
C GLY A 270 31.91 3.00 11.69
N THR A 271 32.27 3.56 10.56
CA THR A 271 31.55 4.61 9.84
C THR A 271 30.03 4.42 9.77
N PRO A 272 29.24 5.47 10.04
CA PRO A 272 27.79 5.38 9.97
C PRO A 272 27.35 5.00 8.56
N ALA A 273 26.59 3.93 8.43
CA ALA A 273 25.88 3.60 7.21
C ALA A 273 24.75 4.63 7.01
N VAL A 274 24.89 5.44 5.99
CA VAL A 274 23.92 6.44 5.62
C VAL A 274 22.85 5.78 4.75
N GLY A 275 21.63 5.71 5.24
CA GLY A 275 20.46 5.34 4.43
C GLY A 275 19.22 5.07 5.29
N PRO A 276 18.07 5.56 4.85
CA PRO A 276 16.81 5.33 5.55
C PRO A 276 16.35 3.90 5.36
N GLN A 277 16.77 2.90 5.98
CA GLN A 277 16.39 1.49 5.82
C GLN A 277 17.43 0.67 5.05
N GLY A 278 18.58 0.52 5.56
CA GLY A 278 19.64 -0.27 4.97
C GLY A 278 20.42 -1.05 6.01
N VAL A 279 21.57 -1.49 5.63
CA VAL A 279 22.57 -2.01 6.54
C VAL A 279 22.97 -0.87 7.47
N LEU A 280 22.46 -0.90 8.68
CA LEU A 280 22.67 0.14 9.68
C LEU A 280 24.05 0.04 10.33
N ASN A 281 24.66 -1.10 10.18
CA ASN A 281 25.99 -1.46 10.65
C ASN A 281 26.43 -2.66 9.80
N PRO A 282 27.68 -2.77 9.33
CA PRO A 282 28.15 -3.98 8.64
C PRO A 282 27.93 -5.26 9.46
N ASN A 283 27.76 -5.14 10.77
CA ASN A 283 27.52 -6.25 11.67
C ASN A 283 26.06 -6.45 12.06
N LEU A 284 25.15 -5.51 11.75
CA LEU A 284 23.71 -5.60 12.00
C LEU A 284 22.94 -5.56 10.69
N GLN A 285 22.21 -6.59 10.44
CA GLN A 285 21.36 -6.71 9.27
C GLN A 285 19.91 -6.94 9.68
N VAL A 286 19.04 -5.98 9.38
CA VAL A 286 17.59 -6.04 9.62
C VAL A 286 16.80 -6.10 8.32
N ASN A 287 17.37 -5.57 7.23
CA ASN A 287 16.79 -5.60 5.90
C ASN A 287 17.84 -6.04 4.88
N LEU A 288 17.40 -6.72 3.84
CA LEU A 288 18.16 -6.92 2.62
C LEU A 288 17.73 -5.87 1.60
N THR A 289 18.69 -5.07 1.17
CA THR A 289 18.57 -4.44 -0.14
C THR A 289 18.80 -5.54 -1.14
N GLY A 290 17.78 -5.98 -1.82
CA GLY A 290 17.94 -7.01 -2.83
C GLY A 290 18.99 -6.58 -3.84
N PRO A 291 20.03 -7.41 -4.13
CA PRO A 291 21.04 -7.09 -5.14
C PRO A 291 20.32 -7.04 -6.47
N GLY A 292 19.97 -5.84 -6.78
CA GLY A 292 19.40 -5.67 -8.04
C GLY A 292 18.11 -6.40 -8.19
N GLY A 293 17.34 -6.58 -7.22
CA GLY A 293 16.07 -7.06 -7.54
C GLY A 293 16.11 -7.45 -8.97
N SER A 294 17.13 -7.97 -9.27
CA SER A 294 17.69 -7.98 -10.59
C SER A 294 16.70 -8.17 -11.70
N PHE A 295 15.52 -8.67 -11.46
CA PHE A 295 14.50 -8.80 -12.46
C PHE A 295 13.26 -7.94 -12.19
N PHE A 296 12.82 -7.80 -10.93
CA PHE A 296 11.49 -7.31 -10.66
C PHE A 296 11.40 -6.27 -9.56
N ASN A 297 12.45 -6.08 -8.75
CA ASN A 297 12.35 -5.26 -7.56
C ASN A 297 13.71 -4.74 -7.09
N ASN A 298 14.25 -3.77 -7.79
CA ASN A 298 15.59 -3.25 -7.57
C ASN A 298 15.69 -2.08 -6.58
N LEU A 299 14.57 -1.65 -5.99
CA LEU A 299 14.53 -0.44 -5.15
C LEU A 299 13.94 -0.67 -3.76
N ASN A 300 13.41 -1.86 -3.46
CA ASN A 300 12.77 -2.13 -2.20
C ASN A 300 13.71 -2.86 -1.24
N ASN A 301 13.84 -2.30 -0.06
CA ASN A 301 14.41 -3.00 1.08
C ASN A 301 13.39 -4.02 1.58
N VAL A 302 13.80 -5.27 1.68
CA VAL A 302 12.98 -6.35 2.21
C VAL A 302 13.50 -6.70 3.60
N SER A 303 12.63 -6.67 4.60
CA SER A 303 13.01 -7.08 5.95
C SER A 303 13.38 -8.56 6.00
N LEU A 304 14.34 -8.89 6.84
CA LEU A 304 14.74 -10.27 7.09
C LEU A 304 13.68 -10.93 7.97
N ASN A 305 12.82 -11.75 7.39
CA ASN A 305 11.82 -12.53 8.14
C ASN A 305 11.95 -13.99 7.73
N GLN A 306 11.88 -14.88 8.71
CA GLN A 306 12.00 -16.32 8.50
C GLN A 306 10.65 -17.02 8.50
N VAL A 307 9.65 -16.40 9.12
CA VAL A 307 8.32 -16.96 9.31
C VAL A 307 7.29 -15.96 8.77
N PRO A 308 6.26 -16.41 8.05
CA PRO A 308 5.18 -15.52 7.62
C PRO A 308 4.36 -14.98 8.80
N ASP A 309 3.69 -13.84 8.58
CA ASP A 309 2.67 -13.33 9.50
C ASP A 309 1.46 -14.28 9.46
N VAL A 310 0.90 -14.66 10.62
CA VAL A 310 -0.29 -15.53 10.71
C VAL A 310 -1.39 -14.77 11.43
N THR A 311 -2.55 -14.61 10.78
CA THR A 311 -3.71 -13.94 11.37
C THR A 311 -4.88 -14.92 11.45
N VAL A 312 -5.60 -14.89 12.57
CA VAL A 312 -6.90 -15.53 12.74
C VAL A 312 -7.95 -14.47 13.05
N LYS A 313 -9.17 -14.64 12.51
CA LYS A 313 -10.28 -13.70 12.69
C LYS A 313 -11.58 -14.48 12.90
N ALA A 314 -12.42 -13.98 13.80
CA ALA A 314 -13.81 -14.35 13.95
C ALA A 314 -14.70 -13.15 13.63
N ALA A 315 -15.77 -13.37 12.89
CA ALA A 315 -16.75 -12.36 12.53
C ALA A 315 -18.17 -12.86 12.87
N TRP A 316 -19.02 -11.92 13.31
CA TRP A 316 -20.40 -12.20 13.70
C TRP A 316 -21.35 -11.14 13.15
N ASP A 317 -22.31 -11.59 12.36
CA ASP A 317 -23.35 -10.79 11.72
C ASP A 317 -24.73 -11.24 12.23
N PRO A 318 -25.17 -10.81 13.43
CA PRO A 318 -26.43 -11.25 13.99
C PRO A 318 -27.65 -10.71 13.23
N ARG A 319 -28.71 -11.50 13.18
CA ARG A 319 -29.99 -11.14 12.56
C ARG A 319 -30.85 -10.36 13.54
N LEU A 320 -30.74 -9.02 13.53
CA LEU A 320 -31.41 -8.11 14.46
C LEU A 320 -32.61 -7.34 13.82
N GLY A 321 -33.35 -7.99 12.95
CA GLY A 321 -34.46 -7.37 12.23
C GLY A 321 -34.00 -6.28 11.27
N PRO A 322 -34.40 -5.00 11.44
CA PRO A 322 -33.99 -3.93 10.53
C PRO A 322 -32.60 -3.37 10.80
N TYR A 323 -31.98 -3.74 11.92
CA TYR A 323 -30.67 -3.25 12.32
C TYR A 323 -29.57 -4.11 11.73
N LYS A 324 -28.50 -3.49 11.29
CA LYS A 324 -27.26 -4.18 10.91
C LYS A 324 -26.24 -4.02 12.03
N LEU A 325 -25.67 -5.14 12.42
CA LEU A 325 -24.55 -5.21 13.35
C LEU A 325 -23.52 -6.16 12.77
N HIS A 326 -22.27 -5.75 12.75
CA HIS A 326 -21.13 -6.59 12.48
C HIS A 326 -20.12 -6.42 13.59
N VAL A 327 -19.62 -7.51 14.11
CA VAL A 327 -18.60 -7.54 15.16
C VAL A 327 -17.51 -8.49 14.74
N GLU A 328 -16.26 -8.04 14.74
CA GLU A 328 -15.13 -8.89 14.46
C GLU A 328 -14.00 -8.72 15.46
N ALA A 329 -13.27 -9.81 15.69
CA ALA A 329 -12.06 -9.83 16.49
C ALA A 329 -11.01 -10.68 15.78
N TRP A 330 -9.74 -10.26 15.90
CA TRP A 330 -8.62 -10.95 15.28
C TRP A 330 -7.41 -11.01 16.21
N ALA A 331 -6.55 -12.00 15.96
CA ALA A 331 -5.22 -12.10 16.57
C ALA A 331 -4.18 -12.35 15.47
N LEU A 332 -3.03 -11.72 15.63
CA LEU A 332 -1.91 -11.74 14.69
C LEU A 332 -0.66 -12.25 15.41
N TYR A 333 -0.01 -13.27 14.87
CA TYR A 333 1.32 -13.71 15.25
C TYR A 333 2.33 -13.19 14.22
N ARG A 334 3.48 -12.69 14.70
CA ARG A 334 4.59 -12.20 13.90
C ARG A 334 5.92 -12.62 14.52
N GLN A 335 6.91 -12.89 13.69
CA GLN A 335 8.29 -13.04 14.12
C GLN A 335 9.14 -11.91 13.54
N LEU A 336 9.77 -11.14 14.41
CA LEU A 336 10.80 -10.17 14.04
C LEU A 336 12.14 -10.89 13.96
N PHE A 337 13.00 -10.46 13.04
CA PHE A 337 14.28 -11.13 12.82
C PHE A 337 15.39 -10.14 12.48
N ASP A 338 16.56 -10.35 13.04
CA ASP A 338 17.79 -9.69 12.64
C ASP A 338 18.99 -10.65 12.60
N ARG A 339 20.07 -10.17 12.07
CA ARG A 339 21.37 -10.83 12.13
C ARG A 339 22.41 -9.84 12.61
N PHE A 340 23.05 -10.13 13.74
CA PHE A 340 24.07 -9.28 14.36
C PHE A 340 25.33 -10.09 14.70
N ASN A 341 26.53 -9.58 14.33
CA ASN A 341 27.83 -10.20 14.59
C ASN A 341 27.90 -11.70 14.22
N GLY A 342 27.25 -12.08 13.12
CA GLY A 342 27.24 -13.47 12.65
C GLY A 342 26.21 -14.38 13.35
N ALA A 343 25.47 -13.88 14.34
CA ALA A 343 24.39 -14.60 15.02
C ALA A 343 23.01 -14.15 14.52
N ASN A 344 22.09 -15.07 14.42
CA ASN A 344 20.70 -14.82 14.11
C ASN A 344 19.91 -14.62 15.40
N HIS A 345 19.05 -13.61 15.44
CA HIS A 345 18.13 -13.36 16.55
C HIS A 345 16.71 -13.31 16.01
N SER A 346 15.79 -13.93 16.71
CA SER A 346 14.36 -13.88 16.43
C SER A 346 13.60 -13.49 17.68
N TYR A 347 12.47 -12.80 17.47
CA TYR A 347 11.58 -12.38 18.53
C TYR A 347 10.14 -12.63 18.11
N ASP A 348 9.47 -13.55 18.80
CA ASP A 348 8.07 -13.86 18.57
C ASP A 348 7.19 -12.84 19.27
N THR A 349 6.18 -12.33 18.54
CA THR A 349 5.30 -11.30 19.07
C THR A 349 3.87 -11.50 18.58
N GLY A 350 2.93 -10.92 19.29
CA GLY A 350 1.51 -10.99 18.96
C GLY A 350 0.82 -9.65 19.05
N SER A 351 -0.31 -9.58 18.41
CA SER A 351 -1.20 -8.43 18.40
C SER A 351 -2.63 -8.90 18.31
N PHE A 352 -3.56 -8.08 18.77
CA PHE A 352 -4.99 -8.36 18.68
C PHE A 352 -5.76 -7.09 18.43
N GLY A 353 -6.95 -7.22 17.88
CA GLY A 353 -7.84 -6.11 17.65
C GLY A 353 -9.23 -6.56 17.23
N GLY A 354 -10.05 -5.59 16.88
CA GLY A 354 -11.41 -5.82 16.44
C GLY A 354 -12.05 -4.56 15.89
N HIS A 355 -13.22 -4.78 15.34
CA HIS A 355 -14.04 -3.75 14.72
C HIS A 355 -15.51 -4.01 15.01
N VAL A 356 -16.28 -2.95 15.12
CA VAL A 356 -17.73 -2.98 15.20
C VAL A 356 -18.31 -2.00 14.19
N PHE A 357 -19.17 -2.49 13.31
CA PHE A 357 -20.06 -1.68 12.50
C PHE A 357 -21.49 -1.87 13.01
N ALA A 358 -22.24 -0.79 13.24
CA ALA A 358 -23.63 -0.86 13.68
C ALA A 358 -24.47 0.24 13.05
N GLU A 359 -25.61 -0.12 12.45
CA GLU A 359 -26.69 0.85 12.15
C GLU A 359 -27.44 1.16 13.45
N LEU A 360 -27.06 2.24 14.16
CA LEU A 360 -27.73 2.66 15.40
C LEU A 360 -29.20 3.07 15.15
N ILE A 361 -29.42 3.70 14.01
CA ILE A 361 -30.75 4.00 13.47
C ILE A 361 -30.75 3.53 12.03
N PRO A 362 -31.53 2.52 11.66
CA PRO A 362 -31.51 1.92 10.34
C PRO A 362 -31.56 2.96 9.22
N LYS A 363 -30.61 2.90 8.30
CA LYS A 363 -30.46 3.80 7.14
C LYS A 363 -30.25 5.28 7.49
N THR A 364 -30.03 5.62 8.76
CA THR A 364 -29.95 7.02 9.20
C THR A 364 -28.68 7.31 9.96
N LEU A 365 -28.24 6.43 10.86
CA LEU A 365 -27.06 6.67 11.68
C LEU A 365 -26.23 5.39 11.84
N ASP A 366 -25.02 5.43 11.33
CA ASP A 366 -24.04 4.36 11.42
C ASP A 366 -22.95 4.70 12.45
N LEU A 367 -22.51 3.68 13.19
CA LEU A 367 -21.39 3.71 14.12
C LEU A 367 -20.30 2.78 13.59
N GLN A 368 -19.05 3.24 13.63
CA GLN A 368 -17.86 2.43 13.41
C GLN A 368 -16.93 2.54 14.62
N LEU A 369 -16.46 1.41 15.16
CA LEU A 369 -15.50 1.34 16.24
C LEU A 369 -14.32 0.48 15.81
N TYR A 370 -13.09 0.99 16.01
CA TYR A 370 -11.84 0.28 15.71
C TYR A 370 -10.98 0.24 16.96
N GLY A 371 -10.34 -0.90 17.22
CA GLY A 371 -9.42 -1.02 18.35
C GLY A 371 -8.39 -2.10 18.12
N ALA A 372 -7.12 -1.82 18.49
CA ALA A 372 -6.05 -2.80 18.41
C ALA A 372 -4.92 -2.52 19.39
N HIS A 373 -4.18 -3.57 19.74
CA HIS A 373 -3.03 -3.51 20.63
C HIS A 373 -1.98 -4.57 20.28
N GLY A 374 -0.71 -4.19 20.31
CA GLY A 374 0.42 -5.09 20.08
C GLY A 374 1.49 -4.50 19.19
N VAL A 375 2.30 -5.34 18.55
CA VAL A 375 3.35 -4.90 17.60
C VAL A 375 2.75 -4.72 16.22
N LEU A 376 2.25 -3.52 15.98
CA LEU A 376 1.38 -3.16 14.85
C LEU A 376 1.90 -1.97 14.03
N GLY A 377 3.14 -1.51 14.26
CA GLY A 377 3.62 -0.23 13.75
C GLY A 377 3.35 -0.02 12.27
N ARG A 378 3.68 -0.99 11.44
CA ARG A 378 3.51 -0.93 9.98
C ARG A 378 2.05 -0.87 9.51
N PHE A 379 1.08 -1.24 10.35
CA PHE A 379 -0.35 -1.25 10.02
C PHE A 379 -1.04 0.06 10.38
N THR A 380 -0.37 0.94 11.16
CA THR A 380 -0.94 2.18 11.66
C THR A 380 -0.95 3.29 10.61
N ALA A 381 -1.92 4.19 10.68
CA ALA A 381 -1.97 5.40 9.86
C ALA A 381 -0.79 6.35 10.14
N THR A 382 -0.22 6.30 11.34
CA THR A 382 0.95 7.10 11.76
C THR A 382 2.29 6.52 11.28
N PRO A 383 2.40 5.51 10.49
CA PRO A 383 3.47 4.57 10.21
C PRO A 383 4.55 4.49 11.32
N PHE A 384 4.13 4.03 12.51
CA PHE A 384 5.06 3.71 13.58
C PHE A 384 6.01 2.58 13.18
N PRO A 385 7.25 2.53 13.70
CA PRO A 385 8.07 1.34 13.56
C PRO A 385 7.50 0.16 14.36
N ASP A 386 7.77 -1.06 13.89
CA ASP A 386 7.44 -2.30 14.62
C ASP A 386 8.47 -2.59 15.73
N ALA A 387 9.73 -2.24 15.49
CA ALA A 387 10.82 -2.47 16.41
C ALA A 387 11.95 -1.44 16.27
N ALA A 388 12.73 -1.30 17.31
CA ALA A 388 14.06 -0.68 17.33
C ALA A 388 15.10 -1.75 17.69
N VAL A 389 16.38 -1.38 17.74
CA VAL A 389 17.49 -2.28 18.06
C VAL A 389 18.36 -1.66 19.15
N ALA A 390 18.79 -2.45 20.11
CA ALA A 390 19.77 -2.10 21.13
C ALA A 390 21.21 -2.18 20.59
N GLN A 391 22.19 -1.73 21.38
CA GLN A 391 23.59 -1.72 20.97
C GLN A 391 24.15 -3.11 20.62
N ASP A 392 23.69 -4.12 21.29
CA ASP A 392 24.13 -5.52 21.15
C ASP A 392 23.36 -6.30 20.07
N GLY A 393 22.48 -5.63 19.32
CA GLY A 393 21.61 -6.25 18.33
C GLY A 393 20.30 -6.79 18.88
N THR A 394 20.05 -6.71 20.18
CA THR A 394 18.79 -7.13 20.77
C THR A 394 17.64 -6.31 20.18
N MET A 395 16.61 -7.00 19.69
CA MET A 395 15.41 -6.35 19.19
C MET A 395 14.57 -5.77 20.31
N LEU A 396 14.06 -4.58 20.07
CA LEU A 396 13.20 -3.81 20.98
C LEU A 396 11.84 -3.59 20.28
N PRO A 397 10.91 -4.56 20.35
CA PRO A 397 9.60 -4.45 19.70
C PRO A 397 8.77 -3.33 20.32
N LEU A 398 8.00 -2.63 19.49
CA LEU A 398 7.20 -1.49 19.90
C LEU A 398 5.72 -1.87 19.99
N THR A 399 5.18 -1.77 21.19
CA THR A 399 3.75 -1.96 21.43
C THR A 399 3.01 -0.69 21.06
N ILE A 400 2.02 -0.82 20.18
CA ILE A 400 1.13 0.26 19.75
C ILE A 400 -0.27 -0.01 20.29
N THR A 401 -0.96 1.03 20.75
CA THR A 401 -2.39 1.03 21.01
C THR A 401 -3.04 1.96 19.99
N ALA A 402 -4.02 1.46 19.26
CA ALA A 402 -4.75 2.17 18.24
C ALA A 402 -6.25 2.07 18.52
N ALA A 403 -6.98 3.18 18.40
CA ALA A 403 -8.43 3.21 18.55
C ALA A 403 -9.04 4.35 17.73
N ALA A 404 -10.20 4.10 17.13
CA ALA A 404 -10.99 5.13 16.49
C ALA A 404 -12.49 4.87 16.66
N VAL A 405 -13.27 5.96 16.64
CA VAL A 405 -14.71 5.95 16.61
C VAL A 405 -15.19 6.85 15.48
N GLY A 406 -16.17 6.40 14.72
CA GLY A 406 -16.81 7.13 13.64
C GLY A 406 -18.32 7.10 13.75
N LEU A 407 -18.96 8.22 13.40
CA LEU A 407 -20.40 8.35 13.22
C LEU A 407 -20.67 8.87 11.81
N ILE A 408 -21.59 8.24 11.11
CA ILE A 408 -22.05 8.68 9.79
C ILE A 408 -23.57 8.87 9.88
N TRP A 409 -24.00 10.11 9.69
CA TRP A 409 -25.40 10.48 9.65
C TRP A 409 -25.83 10.69 8.20
N HIS A 410 -26.71 9.83 7.72
CA HIS A 410 -27.40 9.95 6.43
C HIS A 410 -28.55 10.96 6.55
N ALA A 411 -28.19 12.27 6.52
CA ALA A 411 -29.12 13.36 6.82
C ALA A 411 -30.24 13.46 5.77
N THR A 412 -29.93 13.15 4.52
CA THR A 412 -30.89 13.01 3.41
C THR A 412 -30.46 11.85 2.52
N PRO A 413 -31.25 11.43 1.52
CA PRO A 413 -30.81 10.41 0.56
C PRO A 413 -29.54 10.77 -0.24
N SER A 414 -29.18 12.06 -0.30
CA SER A 414 -27.97 12.52 -1.00
C SER A 414 -26.86 13.01 -0.08
N LEU A 415 -27.18 13.40 1.18
CA LEU A 415 -26.26 14.08 2.09
C LEU A 415 -25.85 13.19 3.25
N ASP A 416 -24.58 12.87 3.31
CA ASP A 416 -23.91 12.20 4.44
C ASP A 416 -23.11 13.23 5.24
N VAL A 417 -23.28 13.25 6.57
CA VAL A 417 -22.47 14.02 7.52
C VAL A 417 -21.72 13.03 8.38
N TYR A 418 -20.41 13.20 8.51
CA TYR A 418 -19.60 12.28 9.29
C TYR A 418 -18.66 12.97 10.27
N SER A 419 -18.31 12.26 11.32
CA SER A 419 -17.30 12.67 12.28
C SER A 419 -16.53 11.46 12.79
N TYR A 420 -15.20 11.60 12.91
CA TYR A 420 -14.29 10.58 13.43
C TYR A 420 -13.39 11.19 14.49
N ALA A 421 -13.09 10.39 15.51
CA ALA A 421 -12.03 10.67 16.47
C ALA A 421 -11.12 9.46 16.56
N GLY A 422 -9.81 9.67 16.45
CA GLY A 422 -8.84 8.59 16.41
C GLY A 422 -7.58 8.88 17.21
N LEU A 423 -6.95 7.81 17.67
CA LEU A 423 -5.75 7.82 18.50
C LEU A 423 -4.84 6.66 18.13
N GLU A 424 -3.55 6.95 17.98
CA GLU A 424 -2.48 5.94 17.95
C GLU A 424 -1.39 6.33 18.91
N LYS A 425 -0.94 5.37 19.74
CA LYS A 425 0.03 5.61 20.81
C LYS A 425 1.04 4.48 20.88
N ALA A 426 2.32 4.84 20.82
CA ALA A 426 3.44 3.93 21.02
C ALA A 426 3.84 3.88 22.51
N LYS A 427 4.24 2.71 22.98
CA LYS A 427 4.94 2.53 24.25
C LYS A 427 6.44 2.59 23.98
N ALA A 428 7.18 3.34 24.80
CA ALA A 428 8.64 3.39 24.71
C ALA A 428 9.24 2.00 24.94
N ASN A 429 10.22 1.64 24.10
CA ASN A 429 11.07 0.48 24.32
C ASN A 429 12.50 0.85 23.93
N PHE A 430 13.40 0.87 24.91
CA PHE A 430 14.75 1.40 24.74
C PHE A 430 15.76 0.70 25.65
N ALA A 431 17.02 0.85 25.29
CA ALA A 431 18.18 0.44 26.07
C ALA A 431 19.23 1.56 26.06
N ASN A 432 20.12 1.57 27.05
CA ASN A 432 21.22 2.52 27.13
C ASN A 432 22.56 1.78 27.15
N ALA A 433 23.51 2.30 26.40
CA ALA A 433 24.91 1.90 26.46
C ALA A 433 25.72 3.04 27.07
N GLY A 434 25.87 3.05 28.39
CA GLY A 434 26.38 4.20 29.12
C GLY A 434 25.44 5.41 28.95
N THR A 435 25.94 6.48 28.34
CA THR A 435 25.20 7.71 28.01
C THR A 435 24.59 7.70 26.62
N VAL A 436 24.82 6.66 25.82
CA VAL A 436 24.31 6.57 24.44
C VAL A 436 22.93 5.92 24.44
N PRO A 437 21.89 6.63 23.98
CA PRO A 437 20.53 6.10 23.93
C PRO A 437 20.33 5.23 22.67
N PHE A 438 19.66 4.07 22.86
CA PHE A 438 19.18 3.20 21.79
C PHE A 438 17.68 2.96 21.96
N GLY A 439 17.02 2.48 20.91
CA GLY A 439 15.62 2.15 20.94
C GLY A 439 14.71 3.32 20.59
N TYR A 440 13.44 3.24 20.94
CA TYR A 440 12.42 4.23 20.61
C TYR A 440 11.83 4.87 21.87
N GLY A 441 11.71 6.20 21.86
CA GLY A 441 11.20 6.96 22.99
C GLY A 441 12.14 6.99 24.20
N ASN A 442 13.45 6.91 23.97
CA ASN A 442 14.46 6.96 25.02
C ASN A 442 14.53 8.37 25.65
N PRO A 443 14.46 8.52 26.98
CA PRO A 443 14.49 9.80 27.65
C PRO A 443 15.83 10.56 27.52
N LEU A 444 16.90 9.89 27.11
CA LEU A 444 18.19 10.53 26.81
C LEU A 444 18.26 11.14 25.40
N TYR A 445 17.26 10.96 24.57
CA TYR A 445 17.24 11.63 23.26
C TYR A 445 17.12 13.13 23.43
N ASN A 446 17.90 13.85 22.61
CA ASN A 446 17.93 15.31 22.65
C ASN A 446 16.73 15.91 21.91
N ASN A 447 15.89 16.63 22.64
CA ASN A 447 14.74 17.39 22.11
C ASN A 447 14.91 18.90 22.29
N THR A 448 16.07 19.40 22.80
CA THR A 448 16.27 20.83 23.10
C THR A 448 16.07 21.72 21.90
N GLY A 449 16.44 21.24 20.72
CA GLY A 449 16.30 21.98 19.46
C GLY A 449 14.91 21.94 18.83
N CYS A 450 13.98 21.10 19.32
CA CYS A 450 12.66 20.95 18.67
C CYS A 450 11.77 22.22 18.72
N PHE A 451 12.11 23.16 19.56
CA PHE A 451 11.28 24.33 19.88
C PHE A 451 11.74 25.64 19.21
N THR A 452 12.84 25.62 18.49
CA THR A 452 13.43 26.81 17.88
C THR A 452 13.79 26.56 16.44
N GLU A 453 13.30 27.42 15.55
CA GLU A 453 13.58 27.34 14.11
C GLU A 453 15.09 27.41 13.83
N ASN A 454 15.52 26.75 12.78
CA ASN A 454 16.92 26.69 12.33
C ASN A 454 17.90 25.98 13.27
N THR A 455 17.42 25.25 14.27
CA THR A 455 18.31 24.37 15.05
C THR A 455 18.71 23.14 14.25
N PRO A 456 19.95 22.62 14.47
CA PRO A 456 20.38 21.40 13.79
C PRO A 456 19.43 20.22 14.02
N ALA A 457 19.16 19.42 12.99
CA ALA A 457 18.28 18.26 13.09
C ALA A 457 18.70 17.27 14.20
N ALA A 458 20.00 17.13 14.46
CA ALA A 458 20.54 16.29 15.53
C ALA A 458 20.14 16.76 16.95
N SER A 459 19.65 17.99 17.11
CA SER A 459 19.17 18.52 18.39
C SER A 459 17.68 18.31 18.63
N CYS A 460 16.98 17.67 17.67
CA CYS A 460 15.56 17.35 17.78
C CYS A 460 15.28 15.90 17.33
N ASN A 461 15.35 14.95 18.24
CA ASN A 461 14.98 13.57 17.94
C ASN A 461 13.46 13.40 17.78
N GLY A 462 12.67 14.00 18.65
CA GLY A 462 11.23 14.14 18.53
C GLY A 462 10.47 12.85 18.20
N ASN A 463 10.88 11.68 18.77
CA ASN A 463 10.20 10.41 18.49
C ASN A 463 8.73 10.50 18.84
N THR A 464 7.86 10.18 17.89
CA THR A 464 6.41 10.26 18.04
C THR A 464 5.92 9.27 19.10
N LYS A 465 5.28 9.76 20.15
CA LYS A 465 4.63 8.97 21.20
C LYS A 465 3.17 8.71 20.85
N GLU A 466 2.51 9.75 20.34
CA GLU A 466 1.06 9.72 20.18
C GLU A 466 0.63 10.65 19.05
N VAL A 467 -0.35 10.20 18.29
CA VAL A 467 -1.09 11.01 17.32
C VAL A 467 -2.57 10.93 17.66
N ARG A 468 -3.24 12.08 17.70
CA ARG A 468 -4.68 12.24 17.88
C ARG A 468 -5.25 13.04 16.74
N GLN A 469 -6.44 12.68 16.29
CA GLN A 469 -7.14 13.43 15.27
C GLN A 469 -8.64 13.47 15.55
N ILE A 470 -9.23 14.60 15.25
CA ILE A 470 -10.68 14.76 15.08
C ILE A 470 -10.93 15.22 13.66
N THR A 471 -11.82 14.53 12.96
CA THR A 471 -12.21 14.82 11.58
C THR A 471 -13.71 14.93 11.50
N ALA A 472 -14.20 15.92 10.76
CA ALA A 472 -15.62 16.06 10.42
C ALA A 472 -15.77 16.52 8.97
N GLY A 473 -16.82 16.09 8.32
CA GLY A 473 -17.06 16.45 6.93
C GLY A 473 -18.43 16.08 6.43
N VAL A 474 -18.64 16.40 5.18
CA VAL A 474 -19.88 16.10 4.47
C VAL A 474 -19.59 15.57 3.07
N TYR A 475 -20.43 14.66 2.62
CA TYR A 475 -20.52 14.26 1.21
C TYR A 475 -21.93 14.50 0.70
N ASP A 476 -22.04 15.13 -0.47
CA ASP A 476 -23.29 15.25 -1.20
C ASP A 476 -23.23 14.48 -2.51
N THR A 477 -24.24 13.69 -2.77
CA THR A 477 -24.44 12.99 -4.04
C THR A 477 -25.16 13.94 -5.01
N ILE A 478 -24.35 14.67 -5.80
CA ILE A 478 -24.83 15.69 -6.75
C ILE A 478 -25.67 15.06 -7.89
N TYR A 479 -25.28 13.85 -8.31
CA TYR A 479 -25.95 13.11 -9.36
C TYR A 479 -25.90 11.61 -9.08
N GLN A 480 -27.01 10.93 -9.33
CA GLN A 480 -27.11 9.48 -9.36
C GLN A 480 -28.09 9.06 -10.47
N GLY A 481 -27.64 8.24 -11.40
CA GLY A 481 -28.46 7.82 -12.54
C GLY A 481 -27.75 6.89 -13.51
N ASN A 482 -28.25 6.82 -14.73
CA ASN A 482 -27.76 5.89 -15.76
C ASN A 482 -26.28 6.09 -16.16
N TYR A 483 -25.71 7.24 -15.88
CA TYR A 483 -24.31 7.54 -16.16
C TYR A 483 -23.41 7.41 -14.91
N GLY A 484 -23.87 6.70 -13.87
CA GLY A 484 -23.14 6.48 -12.63
C GLY A 484 -23.50 7.48 -11.53
N THR A 485 -22.55 7.75 -10.63
CA THR A 485 -22.76 8.61 -9.46
C THR A 485 -21.68 9.67 -9.37
N LEU A 486 -22.06 10.93 -9.15
CA LEU A 486 -21.14 12.05 -8.90
C LEU A 486 -21.33 12.53 -7.47
N LYS A 487 -20.23 12.53 -6.68
CA LYS A 487 -20.22 13.01 -5.30
C LYS A 487 -19.25 14.18 -5.15
N ALA A 488 -19.57 15.10 -4.26
CA ALA A 488 -18.64 16.11 -3.79
C ALA A 488 -18.58 16.10 -2.26
N GLY A 489 -17.43 16.46 -1.70
CA GLY A 489 -17.24 16.47 -0.27
C GLY A 489 -16.33 17.58 0.20
N VAL A 490 -16.49 17.95 1.47
CA VAL A 490 -15.61 18.86 2.21
C VAL A 490 -15.34 18.26 3.57
N GLN A 491 -14.08 18.33 4.01
CA GLN A 491 -13.63 17.77 5.27
C GLN A 491 -12.69 18.75 5.98
N TYR A 492 -12.80 18.79 7.29
CA TYR A 492 -11.81 19.40 8.17
C TYR A 492 -11.27 18.37 9.15
N SER A 493 -9.96 18.36 9.34
CA SER A 493 -9.31 17.52 10.34
C SER A 493 -8.33 18.36 11.17
N TYR A 494 -8.38 18.18 12.49
CA TYR A 494 -7.37 18.68 13.42
C TYR A 494 -6.55 17.51 13.94
N THR A 495 -5.25 17.52 13.67
CA THR A 495 -4.32 16.46 14.05
C THR A 495 -3.27 17.01 15.00
N GLN A 496 -3.00 16.31 16.10
CA GLN A 496 -1.96 16.61 17.05
C GLN A 496 -0.95 15.47 17.09
N ARG A 497 0.33 15.80 16.97
CA ARG A 497 1.47 14.91 17.13
C ARG A 497 2.22 15.27 18.41
N ILE A 498 2.45 14.28 19.29
CA ILE A 498 3.12 14.43 20.59
C ILE A 498 4.34 13.50 20.60
N ALA A 499 5.51 14.03 20.94
CA ALA A 499 6.71 13.22 21.11
C ALA A 499 6.82 12.62 22.51
N PHE A 500 7.71 11.63 22.66
CA PHE A 500 8.21 11.21 23.96
C PHE A 500 8.99 12.35 24.64
N ASP A 501 8.96 12.32 25.95
CA ASP A 501 9.81 13.20 26.75
C ASP A 501 11.28 12.80 26.60
N GLY A 502 12.14 13.79 26.46
CA GLY A 502 13.58 13.63 26.31
C GLY A 502 14.32 14.81 26.95
N VAL A 503 15.62 14.88 26.73
CA VAL A 503 16.41 16.04 27.18
C VAL A 503 15.87 17.30 26.50
N GLY A 504 15.33 18.24 27.27
CA GLY A 504 14.67 19.44 26.77
C GLY A 504 13.14 19.37 26.72
N GLY A 505 12.54 18.22 27.05
CA GLY A 505 11.09 18.05 27.16
C GLY A 505 10.44 17.23 26.05
N ALA A 506 9.10 17.26 26.01
CA ALA A 506 8.27 16.56 25.04
C ALA A 506 7.70 17.53 24.00
N PRO A 507 8.28 17.61 22.80
CA PRO A 507 7.78 18.50 21.76
C PRO A 507 6.39 18.06 21.28
N ARG A 508 5.58 19.07 20.89
CA ARG A 508 4.23 18.89 20.35
C ARG A 508 4.07 19.73 19.11
N THR A 509 3.28 19.23 18.18
CA THR A 509 2.91 19.96 16.98
C THR A 509 1.49 19.59 16.58
N ASP A 510 0.90 20.37 15.73
CA ASP A 510 -0.44 20.18 15.19
C ASP A 510 -0.50 20.51 13.70
N ASP A 511 -1.55 20.05 13.06
CA ASP A 511 -1.88 20.43 11.69
C ASP A 511 -3.39 20.55 11.53
N ASN A 512 -3.82 21.63 10.86
CA ASN A 512 -5.19 21.86 10.45
C ASN A 512 -5.28 21.51 8.96
N ILE A 513 -6.10 20.54 8.62
CA ILE A 513 -6.20 20.00 7.27
C ILE A 513 -7.62 20.24 6.76
N VAL A 514 -7.74 20.94 5.63
CA VAL A 514 -8.99 21.09 4.89
C VAL A 514 -8.87 20.33 3.58
N MET A 515 -9.85 19.46 3.31
CA MET A 515 -9.91 18.73 2.04
C MET A 515 -11.23 18.98 1.34
N THR A 516 -11.17 19.05 0.02
CA THR A 516 -12.33 19.05 -0.87
C THR A 516 -12.18 17.90 -1.85
N GLN A 517 -13.27 17.29 -2.27
CA GLN A 517 -13.23 16.18 -3.21
C GLN A 517 -14.38 16.25 -4.19
N ILE A 518 -14.09 15.91 -5.45
CA ILE A 518 -15.10 15.58 -6.46
C ILE A 518 -14.75 14.18 -6.96
N ARG A 519 -15.71 13.26 -6.88
CA ARG A 519 -15.52 11.86 -7.25
C ARG A 519 -16.66 11.38 -8.13
N TYR A 520 -16.30 10.82 -9.28
CA TYR A 520 -17.23 10.25 -10.24
C TYR A 520 -17.06 8.72 -10.32
N TYR A 521 -18.14 8.01 -10.08
CA TYR A 521 -18.25 6.56 -10.18
C TYR A 521 -19.02 6.22 -11.48
N PRO A 522 -18.32 5.84 -12.56
CA PRO A 522 -18.96 5.57 -13.85
C PRO A 522 -19.61 4.18 -13.92
N PHE A 523 -19.28 3.28 -12.98
CA PHE A 523 -19.69 1.88 -12.99
C PHE A 523 -20.70 1.55 -11.92
#